data_ff3b208757ed8581a15926916b2ee4a7
#
_entry.id   ff3b208757ed8581a15926916b2ee4a7
#
_cell.length_a   1.000
_cell.length_b   1.000
_cell.length_c   1.000
_cell.angle_alpha   90.00
_cell.angle_beta   90.00
_cell.angle_gamma   90.00
#
_symmetry.space_group_name_H-M   'P 1'
#
loop_
_entity.id
_entity.type
_entity.pdbx_description
1 polymer ?
#
loop_
_entity_poly.entity_id
_entity_poly.type
_entity_poly.pdbx_seq_one_letter_code
_entity_poly.pdbx_strand_id
1 'polypeptide(L)'
;MKRRGYVVEKIADIDNLREAFVKARRGKAAKKEVVSFSKKLNEELLKLREGILHGTIETGDYNYFTIYDPKQRLICAAPFVQRVLHHAIMNVCHEDFEHRQTSDSYASRIGRGVYAALDKAYNNQCRFRYWLKLDVRKYFDSISHDHLMFQLGRIYKDPLLLGMFRAIIGSYCTEPGRGLPIGNLTSQYFANHYLSPLDHYIREGLHVEGYVRYMDDMMLWGDDKMALLTTGRRVREFLENKLGLTLKVFQLHATEVSVTFLGY
;
A
#
# COMPACT_ATOMS: atom_id res chain seq x y z
N MET A 1 20.24 5.58 -4.99
CA MET A 1 20.17 5.40 -3.51
C MET A 1 20.76 4.04 -3.13
N LYS A 2 21.52 3.96 -2.01
CA LYS A 2 22.14 2.69 -1.58
C LYS A 2 21.08 1.76 -0.99
N ARG A 3 21.07 0.47 -1.39
CA ARG A 3 20.11 -0.52 -0.88
C ARG A 3 20.38 -0.83 0.59
N ARG A 4 19.32 -0.93 1.40
CA ARG A 4 19.39 -1.22 2.84
C ARG A 4 19.59 -2.73 3.07
N GLY A 5 20.47 -3.10 3.98
CA GLY A 5 20.71 -4.46 4.47
C GLY A 5 20.73 -4.50 5.98
N TYR A 6 20.87 -5.70 6.56
CA TYR A 6 20.96 -5.91 8.01
C TYR A 6 19.73 -5.36 8.78
N VAL A 7 18.55 -5.64 8.27
CA VAL A 7 17.28 -5.18 8.89
C VAL A 7 16.57 -6.29 9.66
N VAL A 8 16.89 -7.55 9.37
CA VAL A 8 16.19 -8.70 9.95
C VAL A 8 16.40 -8.78 11.46
N GLU A 9 17.60 -8.52 11.94
CA GLU A 9 17.90 -8.50 13.38
C GLU A 9 17.07 -7.44 14.12
N LYS A 10 16.84 -6.26 13.48
CA LYS A 10 15.99 -5.21 14.04
C LYS A 10 14.51 -5.62 14.03
N ILE A 11 14.06 -6.35 13.00
CA ILE A 11 12.70 -6.87 12.92
C ILE A 11 12.50 -7.93 14.02
N ALA A 12 13.48 -8.82 14.22
CA ALA A 12 13.48 -9.88 15.20
C ALA A 12 13.80 -9.42 16.63
N ASP A 13 14.13 -8.14 16.84
CA ASP A 13 14.37 -7.58 18.16
C ASP A 13 13.15 -7.74 19.05
N ILE A 14 13.35 -8.20 20.30
CA ILE A 14 12.25 -8.57 21.19
C ILE A 14 11.39 -7.36 21.59
N ASP A 15 11.99 -6.18 21.71
CA ASP A 15 11.25 -4.96 22.02
C ASP A 15 10.45 -4.48 20.81
N ASN A 16 10.98 -4.62 19.60
CA ASN A 16 10.22 -4.41 18.37
C ASN A 16 9.03 -5.38 18.27
N LEU A 17 9.21 -6.65 18.59
CA LEU A 17 8.13 -7.65 18.58
C LEU A 17 7.06 -7.34 19.65
N ARG A 18 7.45 -6.86 20.82
CA ARG A 18 6.51 -6.40 21.86
C ARG A 18 5.71 -5.18 21.39
N GLU A 19 6.37 -4.20 20.79
CA GLU A 19 5.69 -3.03 20.20
C GLU A 19 4.71 -3.46 19.09
N ALA A 20 5.14 -4.37 18.23
CA ALA A 20 4.32 -4.94 17.16
C ALA A 20 3.08 -5.65 17.70
N PHE A 21 3.23 -6.43 18.78
CA PHE A 21 2.11 -7.06 19.49
C PHE A 21 1.11 -6.03 20.01
N VAL A 22 1.59 -4.96 20.67
CA VAL A 22 0.72 -3.89 21.18
C VAL A 22 -0.06 -3.23 20.05
N LYS A 23 0.60 -2.94 18.90
CA LYS A 23 -0.05 -2.38 17.71
C LYS A 23 -1.07 -3.34 17.10
N ALA A 24 -0.72 -4.62 16.92
CA ALA A 24 -1.61 -5.64 16.34
C ALA A 24 -2.86 -5.91 17.20
N ARG A 25 -2.73 -5.80 18.52
CA ARG A 25 -3.79 -6.01 19.51
C ARG A 25 -4.81 -4.87 19.56
N ARG A 26 -4.47 -3.66 19.11
CA ARG A 26 -5.33 -2.46 19.25
C ARG A 26 -6.71 -2.69 18.65
N GLY A 27 -7.78 -2.44 19.46
CA GLY A 27 -9.17 -2.65 19.06
C GLY A 27 -9.61 -4.13 18.92
N LYS A 28 -8.75 -5.09 19.30
CA LYS A 28 -9.02 -6.53 19.12
C LYS A 28 -8.68 -7.36 20.37
N ALA A 29 -8.44 -6.73 21.53
CA ALA A 29 -7.94 -7.38 22.74
C ALA A 29 -8.82 -8.53 23.26
N ALA A 30 -10.14 -8.46 23.03
CA ALA A 30 -11.10 -9.49 23.45
C ALA A 30 -11.23 -10.69 22.50
N LYS A 31 -10.59 -10.65 21.32
CA LYS A 31 -10.63 -11.79 20.39
C LYS A 31 -9.91 -12.99 20.95
N LYS A 32 -10.48 -14.20 20.81
CA LYS A 32 -9.92 -15.46 21.36
C LYS A 32 -8.45 -15.67 21.00
N GLU A 33 -8.10 -15.47 19.73
CA GLU A 33 -6.72 -15.59 19.23
C GLU A 33 -5.75 -14.62 19.94
N VAL A 34 -6.19 -13.37 20.21
CA VAL A 34 -5.38 -12.35 20.90
C VAL A 34 -5.21 -12.70 22.38
N VAL A 35 -6.29 -13.18 23.04
CA VAL A 35 -6.24 -13.62 24.43
C VAL A 35 -5.32 -14.84 24.57
N SER A 36 -5.42 -15.82 23.67
CA SER A 36 -4.55 -17.01 23.68
C SER A 36 -3.08 -16.64 23.52
N PHE A 37 -2.76 -15.81 22.53
CA PHE A 37 -1.40 -15.29 22.30
C PHE A 37 -0.87 -14.52 23.52
N SER A 38 -1.70 -13.67 24.15
CA SER A 38 -1.33 -12.85 25.30
C SER A 38 -0.98 -13.71 26.53
N LYS A 39 -1.65 -14.86 26.73
CA LYS A 39 -1.35 -15.79 27.85
C LYS A 39 0.03 -16.42 27.72
N LYS A 40 0.55 -16.56 26.51
CA LYS A 40 1.86 -17.17 26.19
C LYS A 40 2.80 -16.16 25.52
N LEU A 41 2.64 -14.87 25.80
CA LEU A 41 3.28 -13.78 25.07
C LEU A 41 4.78 -14.00 24.82
N ASN A 42 5.55 -14.26 25.86
CA ASN A 42 7.01 -14.42 25.71
C ASN A 42 7.37 -15.66 24.86
N GLU A 43 6.65 -16.76 25.03
CA GLU A 43 6.85 -17.99 24.25
C GLU A 43 6.55 -17.73 22.77
N GLU A 44 5.41 -17.12 22.47
CA GLU A 44 4.99 -16.82 21.09
C GLU A 44 5.91 -15.79 20.41
N LEU A 45 6.39 -14.77 21.14
CA LEU A 45 7.33 -13.81 20.60
C LEU A 45 8.71 -14.44 20.33
N LEU A 46 9.18 -15.35 21.19
CA LEU A 46 10.43 -16.07 20.95
C LEU A 46 10.32 -17.00 19.74
N LYS A 47 9.21 -17.72 19.57
CA LYS A 47 8.96 -18.53 18.38
C LYS A 47 8.96 -17.67 17.10
N LEU A 48 8.27 -16.53 17.14
CA LEU A 48 8.22 -15.61 16.02
C LEU A 48 9.62 -15.05 15.70
N ARG A 49 10.41 -14.70 16.71
CA ARG A 49 11.79 -14.25 16.57
C ARG A 49 12.65 -15.30 15.85
N GLU A 50 12.61 -16.55 16.30
CA GLU A 50 13.35 -17.64 15.68
C GLU A 50 12.91 -17.86 14.21
N GLY A 51 11.60 -17.84 13.95
CA GLY A 51 11.06 -17.92 12.59
C GLY A 51 11.58 -16.80 11.67
N ILE A 52 11.67 -15.56 12.17
CA ILE A 52 12.21 -14.41 11.43
C ILE A 52 13.70 -14.60 11.13
N LEU A 53 14.51 -14.99 12.13
CA LEU A 53 15.96 -15.14 12.01
C LEU A 53 16.36 -16.29 11.08
N HIS A 54 15.54 -17.35 11.02
CA HIS A 54 15.80 -18.52 10.17
C HIS A 54 15.02 -18.51 8.86
N GLY A 55 14.16 -17.50 8.62
CA GLY A 55 13.33 -17.41 7.42
C GLY A 55 12.21 -18.47 7.34
N THR A 56 11.81 -19.03 8.47
CA THR A 56 10.78 -20.09 8.60
C THR A 56 9.43 -19.53 9.06
N ILE A 57 9.07 -18.35 8.57
CA ILE A 57 7.78 -17.71 8.90
C ILE A 57 6.62 -18.42 8.21
N GLU A 58 5.52 -18.59 8.93
CA GLU A 58 4.25 -19.05 8.37
C GLU A 58 3.46 -17.86 7.82
N THR A 59 2.89 -18.01 6.62
CA THR A 59 2.06 -16.98 5.96
C THR A 59 0.87 -17.64 5.28
N GLY A 60 -0.23 -16.88 5.12
CA GLY A 60 -1.46 -17.42 4.56
C GLY A 60 -2.47 -17.80 5.66
N ASP A 61 -3.27 -18.83 5.42
CA ASP A 61 -4.35 -19.29 6.33
C ASP A 61 -5.34 -18.18 6.71
N TYR A 62 -5.70 -17.37 5.70
CA TYR A 62 -6.58 -16.23 5.90
C TYR A 62 -8.01 -16.63 6.28
N ASN A 63 -8.57 -15.91 7.24
CA ASN A 63 -10.01 -15.91 7.47
C ASN A 63 -10.68 -14.94 6.50
N TYR A 64 -11.52 -15.46 5.60
CA TYR A 64 -12.20 -14.66 4.58
C TYR A 64 -13.57 -14.20 5.07
N PHE A 65 -13.87 -12.92 4.88
CA PHE A 65 -15.21 -12.39 5.06
C PHE A 65 -15.45 -11.20 4.14
N THR A 66 -16.72 -10.96 3.83
CA THR A 66 -17.10 -9.87 2.93
C THR A 66 -17.62 -8.68 3.72
N ILE A 67 -17.18 -7.48 3.35
CA ILE A 67 -17.74 -6.21 3.80
C ILE A 67 -18.47 -5.53 2.64
N TYR A 68 -19.47 -4.69 2.95
CA TYR A 68 -20.33 -4.00 1.98
C TYR A 68 -20.33 -2.47 2.15
N ASP A 69 -19.23 -1.88 2.61
CA ASP A 69 -19.11 -0.46 2.89
C ASP A 69 -17.96 0.20 2.10
N PRO A 70 -18.26 1.09 1.15
CA PRO A 70 -19.49 1.29 0.38
C PRO A 70 -19.62 0.27 -0.77
N LYS A 71 -18.58 -0.50 -1.04
CA LYS A 71 -18.53 -1.53 -2.09
C LYS A 71 -18.24 -2.89 -1.47
N GLN A 72 -18.76 -3.94 -2.09
CA GLN A 72 -18.41 -5.31 -1.72
C GLN A 72 -16.91 -5.55 -1.86
N ARG A 73 -16.27 -5.99 -0.76
CA ARG A 73 -14.86 -6.35 -0.73
C ARG A 73 -14.65 -7.63 0.05
N LEU A 74 -13.89 -8.55 -0.51
CA LEU A 74 -13.41 -9.73 0.22
C LEU A 74 -12.21 -9.32 1.07
N ILE A 75 -12.32 -9.49 2.38
CA ILE A 75 -11.25 -9.21 3.34
C ILE A 75 -10.54 -10.51 3.69
N CYS A 76 -9.21 -10.49 3.62
CA CYS A 76 -8.32 -11.59 3.96
C CYS A 76 -7.68 -11.27 5.33
N ALA A 77 -8.31 -11.73 6.41
CA ALA A 77 -7.79 -11.48 7.75
C ALA A 77 -6.71 -12.52 8.11
N ALA A 78 -5.47 -12.08 8.20
CA ALA A 78 -4.36 -12.93 8.64
C ALA A 78 -4.53 -13.39 10.10
N PRO A 79 -4.03 -14.58 10.47
CA PRO A 79 -3.89 -15.03 11.86
C PRO A 79 -3.15 -14.00 12.72
N PHE A 80 -3.41 -13.99 14.04
CA PHE A 80 -2.90 -12.92 14.88
C PHE A 80 -1.36 -12.86 14.92
N VAL A 81 -0.68 -14.01 14.93
CA VAL A 81 0.79 -14.07 14.88
C VAL A 81 1.36 -13.40 13.63
N GLN A 82 0.72 -13.62 12.48
CA GLN A 82 1.13 -12.98 11.21
C GLN A 82 0.87 -11.47 11.24
N ARG A 83 -0.20 -11.01 11.91
CA ARG A 83 -0.42 -9.56 12.12
C ARG A 83 0.66 -8.93 12.98
N VAL A 84 1.15 -9.64 14.01
CA VAL A 84 2.32 -9.20 14.80
C VAL A 84 3.55 -9.11 13.92
N LEU A 85 3.82 -10.11 13.08
CA LEU A 85 4.91 -10.09 12.10
C LEU A 85 4.82 -8.88 11.15
N HIS A 86 3.63 -8.62 10.58
CA HIS A 86 3.44 -7.48 9.68
C HIS A 86 3.73 -6.14 10.37
N HIS A 87 3.33 -5.98 11.63
CA HIS A 87 3.68 -4.78 12.41
C HIS A 87 5.17 -4.71 12.71
N ALA A 88 5.82 -5.83 13.07
CA ALA A 88 7.25 -5.87 13.34
C ALA A 88 8.08 -5.46 12.11
N ILE A 89 7.71 -5.97 10.93
CA ILE A 89 8.33 -5.57 9.66
C ILE A 89 8.12 -4.07 9.41
N MET A 90 6.88 -3.57 9.55
CA MET A 90 6.57 -2.18 9.22
C MET A 90 7.10 -1.19 10.25
N ASN A 91 7.29 -1.55 11.52
CA ASN A 91 8.00 -0.71 12.48
C ASN A 91 9.42 -0.36 12.00
N VAL A 92 10.10 -1.30 11.35
CA VAL A 92 11.49 -1.12 10.89
C VAL A 92 11.58 -0.55 9.48
N CYS A 93 10.63 -0.93 8.61
CA CYS A 93 10.67 -0.61 7.18
C CYS A 93 9.86 0.65 6.81
N HIS A 94 9.04 1.18 7.72
CA HIS A 94 8.14 2.31 7.45
C HIS A 94 8.83 3.49 6.78
N GLU A 95 9.95 3.96 7.32
CA GLU A 95 10.69 5.10 6.79
C GLU A 95 11.20 4.88 5.37
N ASP A 96 11.60 3.65 5.03
CA ASP A 96 12.08 3.33 3.69
C ASP A 96 10.96 3.44 2.64
N PHE A 97 9.73 3.08 3.01
CA PHE A 97 8.55 3.26 2.16
C PHE A 97 8.14 4.73 2.11
N GLU A 98 8.13 5.42 3.25
CA GLU A 98 7.70 6.82 3.36
C GLU A 98 8.58 7.75 2.51
N HIS A 99 9.91 7.59 2.55
CA HIS A 99 10.86 8.39 1.76
C HIS A 99 10.70 8.21 0.23
N ARG A 100 9.96 7.22 -0.22
CA ARG A 100 9.72 6.96 -1.66
C ARG A 100 8.38 7.47 -2.14
N GLN A 101 7.53 7.91 -1.23
CA GLN A 101 6.26 8.52 -1.58
C GLN A 101 6.44 10.01 -1.88
N THR A 102 5.75 10.51 -2.89
CA THR A 102 5.66 11.95 -3.12
C THR A 102 4.74 12.62 -2.09
N SER A 103 4.77 13.94 -2.04
CA SER A 103 3.87 14.71 -1.17
C SER A 103 2.39 14.57 -1.54
N ASP A 104 2.09 14.06 -2.72
CA ASP A 104 0.73 13.99 -3.29
C ASP A 104 0.06 12.61 -3.10
N SER A 105 0.75 11.66 -2.45
CA SER A 105 0.19 10.37 -2.02
C SER A 105 -0.28 10.46 -0.56
N TYR A 106 -1.53 10.08 -0.28
CA TYR A 106 -2.18 10.34 1.01
C TYR A 106 -2.60 9.08 1.78
N ALA A 107 -2.81 7.96 1.11
CA ALA A 107 -3.32 6.75 1.74
C ALA A 107 -2.27 6.07 2.63
N SER A 108 -2.71 5.55 3.79
CA SER A 108 -1.89 4.74 4.71
C SER A 108 -0.56 5.40 5.13
N ARG A 109 -0.55 6.71 5.30
CA ARG A 109 0.61 7.52 5.69
C ARG A 109 0.33 8.33 6.96
N ILE A 110 1.34 8.46 7.81
CA ILE A 110 1.26 9.24 9.05
C ILE A 110 1.12 10.75 8.71
N GLY A 111 0.18 11.43 9.35
CA GLY A 111 -0.08 12.86 9.12
C GLY A 111 -0.77 13.18 7.78
N ARG A 112 -1.21 12.15 7.04
CA ARG A 112 -1.96 12.24 5.79
C ARG A 112 -3.38 11.71 6.00
N GLY A 113 -3.98 11.03 5.06
CA GLY A 113 -5.30 10.41 5.19
C GLY A 113 -6.35 11.10 4.33
N VAL A 114 -7.62 10.69 4.52
CA VAL A 114 -8.74 11.12 3.68
C VAL A 114 -8.92 12.64 3.70
N TYR A 115 -8.98 13.25 4.88
CA TYR A 115 -9.25 14.69 5.00
C TYR A 115 -8.15 15.54 4.38
N ALA A 116 -6.87 15.20 4.59
CA ALA A 116 -5.76 15.91 3.96
C ALA A 116 -5.76 15.77 2.42
N ALA A 117 -6.20 14.60 1.90
CA ALA A 117 -6.38 14.41 0.47
C ALA A 117 -7.52 15.27 -0.08
N LEU A 118 -8.65 15.35 0.64
CA LEU A 118 -9.80 16.18 0.27
C LEU A 118 -9.47 17.66 0.30
N ASP A 119 -8.77 18.15 1.33
CA ASP A 119 -8.34 19.55 1.43
C ASP A 119 -7.44 19.92 0.25
N LYS A 120 -6.49 19.04 -0.12
CA LYS A 120 -5.63 19.26 -1.29
C LYS A 120 -6.41 19.21 -2.59
N ALA A 121 -7.36 18.28 -2.73
CA ALA A 121 -8.23 18.20 -3.90
C ALA A 121 -9.10 19.44 -4.04
N TYR A 122 -9.70 19.91 -2.95
CA TYR A 122 -10.49 21.15 -2.93
C TYR A 122 -9.67 22.39 -3.34
N ASN A 123 -8.47 22.54 -2.80
CA ASN A 123 -7.59 23.64 -3.18
C ASN A 123 -7.20 23.59 -4.66
N ASN A 124 -6.97 22.41 -5.22
CA ASN A 124 -6.71 22.24 -6.64
C ASN A 124 -7.96 22.55 -7.48
N GLN A 125 -9.16 22.11 -7.02
CA GLN A 125 -10.42 22.38 -7.70
C GLN A 125 -10.71 23.90 -7.83
N CYS A 126 -10.35 24.68 -6.81
CA CYS A 126 -10.48 26.14 -6.83
C CYS A 126 -9.40 26.84 -7.68
N ARG A 127 -8.25 26.20 -7.87
CA ARG A 127 -7.09 26.82 -8.54
C ARG A 127 -7.08 26.64 -10.06
N PHE A 128 -7.52 25.45 -10.53
CA PHE A 128 -7.39 25.05 -11.94
C PHE A 128 -8.75 25.04 -12.66
N ARG A 129 -8.72 25.04 -13.99
CA ARG A 129 -9.94 25.06 -14.83
C ARG A 129 -10.50 23.68 -15.18
N TYR A 130 -9.65 22.63 -15.16
CA TYR A 130 -10.04 21.27 -15.56
C TYR A 130 -9.52 20.28 -14.53
N TRP A 131 -10.30 19.20 -14.33
CA TRP A 131 -9.88 18.03 -13.58
C TRP A 131 -9.94 16.75 -14.42
N LEU A 132 -9.03 15.83 -14.14
CA LEU A 132 -8.98 14.49 -14.69
C LEU A 132 -8.98 13.48 -13.56
N LYS A 133 -10.01 12.61 -13.52
CA LYS A 133 -10.11 11.49 -12.57
C LYS A 133 -9.69 10.20 -13.24
N LEU A 134 -8.83 9.45 -12.55
CA LEU A 134 -8.32 8.14 -12.95
C LEU A 134 -8.51 7.16 -11.79
N ASP A 135 -8.93 5.93 -12.10
CA ASP A 135 -9.08 4.84 -11.13
C ASP A 135 -8.61 3.53 -11.77
N VAL A 136 -7.80 2.75 -11.07
CA VAL A 136 -7.25 1.49 -11.55
C VAL A 136 -8.26 0.36 -11.35
N ARG A 137 -8.40 -0.47 -12.37
CA ARG A 137 -9.32 -1.62 -12.34
C ARG A 137 -8.80 -2.69 -11.38
N LYS A 138 -9.60 -3.07 -10.37
CA LYS A 138 -9.29 -4.14 -9.41
C LYS A 138 -7.84 -4.06 -8.89
N TYR A 139 -7.44 -2.91 -8.39
CA TYR A 139 -6.05 -2.56 -8.14
C TYR A 139 -5.30 -3.64 -7.35
N PHE A 140 -5.78 -4.01 -6.15
CA PHE A 140 -5.14 -5.02 -5.31
C PHE A 140 -5.02 -6.38 -6.01
N ASP A 141 -6.03 -6.77 -6.77
CA ASP A 141 -6.05 -8.03 -7.53
C ASP A 141 -5.07 -8.03 -8.71
N SER A 142 -4.74 -6.84 -9.23
CA SER A 142 -3.94 -6.67 -10.45
C SER A 142 -2.44 -6.50 -10.20
N ILE A 143 -2.00 -6.33 -8.96
CA ILE A 143 -0.59 -6.12 -8.61
C ILE A 143 0.23 -7.37 -8.95
N SER A 144 1.25 -7.22 -9.81
CA SER A 144 2.18 -8.28 -10.17
C SER A 144 3.17 -8.56 -9.03
N HIS A 145 3.28 -9.82 -8.60
CA HIS A 145 4.22 -10.25 -7.57
C HIS A 145 5.66 -10.01 -7.99
N ASP A 146 6.02 -10.38 -9.22
CA ASP A 146 7.39 -10.23 -9.73
C ASP A 146 7.80 -8.76 -9.83
N HIS A 147 6.90 -7.91 -10.34
CA HIS A 147 7.19 -6.48 -10.45
C HIS A 147 7.32 -5.83 -9.06
N LEU A 148 6.44 -6.19 -8.12
CA LEU A 148 6.54 -5.72 -6.74
C LEU A 148 7.83 -6.18 -6.08
N MET A 149 8.21 -7.47 -6.24
CA MET A 149 9.48 -7.98 -5.72
C MET A 149 10.70 -7.32 -6.37
N PHE A 150 10.64 -6.99 -7.66
CA PHE A 150 11.66 -6.19 -8.33
C PHE A 150 11.80 -4.80 -7.69
N GLN A 151 10.69 -4.10 -7.43
CA GLN A 151 10.70 -2.78 -6.77
C GLN A 151 11.29 -2.88 -5.35
N LEU A 152 10.87 -3.89 -4.55
CA LEU A 152 11.38 -4.13 -3.20
C LEU A 152 12.88 -4.46 -3.19
N GLY A 153 13.37 -5.23 -4.18
CA GLY A 153 14.78 -5.52 -4.37
C GLY A 153 15.64 -4.29 -4.72
N ARG A 154 15.03 -3.20 -5.16
CA ARG A 154 15.71 -1.90 -5.33
C ARG A 154 15.87 -1.13 -4.02
N ILE A 155 15.08 -1.48 -3.00
CA ILE A 155 15.15 -0.88 -1.65
C ILE A 155 16.08 -1.69 -0.76
N TYR A 156 15.87 -3.00 -0.74
CA TYR A 156 16.52 -3.92 0.18
C TYR A 156 17.48 -4.86 -0.55
N LYS A 157 18.53 -5.26 0.17
CA LYS A 157 19.48 -6.31 -0.27
C LYS A 157 19.57 -7.50 0.69
N ASP A 158 18.81 -7.45 1.80
CA ASP A 158 18.75 -8.47 2.82
C ASP A 158 17.95 -9.70 2.28
N PRO A 159 18.58 -10.87 2.10
CA PRO A 159 17.91 -12.02 1.49
C PRO A 159 16.77 -12.56 2.34
N LEU A 160 16.92 -12.55 3.68
CA LEU A 160 15.88 -13.03 4.60
C LEU A 160 14.65 -12.11 4.56
N LEU A 161 14.85 -10.77 4.56
CA LEU A 161 13.75 -9.83 4.41
C LEU A 161 13.02 -10.00 3.08
N LEU A 162 13.77 -10.11 1.98
CA LEU A 162 13.18 -10.33 0.66
C LEU A 162 12.47 -11.70 0.58
N GLY A 163 12.98 -12.72 1.27
CA GLY A 163 12.32 -14.01 1.45
C GLY A 163 10.97 -13.88 2.18
N MET A 164 10.93 -13.13 3.29
CA MET A 164 9.70 -12.83 4.02
C MET A 164 8.69 -12.07 3.17
N PHE A 165 9.13 -11.06 2.42
CA PHE A 165 8.24 -10.34 1.51
C PHE A 165 7.67 -11.26 0.43
N ARG A 166 8.50 -12.13 -0.16
CA ARG A 166 8.06 -13.11 -1.15
C ARG A 166 7.03 -14.07 -0.58
N ALA A 167 7.24 -14.57 0.64
CA ALA A 167 6.29 -15.45 1.33
C ALA A 167 4.95 -14.74 1.59
N ILE A 168 4.98 -13.49 2.11
CA ILE A 168 3.78 -12.69 2.37
C ILE A 168 3.02 -12.36 1.08
N ILE A 169 3.71 -11.94 0.02
CA ILE A 169 3.11 -11.60 -1.28
C ILE A 169 2.54 -12.85 -1.94
N GLY A 170 3.29 -13.95 -1.95
CA GLY A 170 2.90 -15.22 -2.56
C GLY A 170 1.83 -16.00 -1.79
N SER A 171 1.50 -15.60 -0.54
CA SER A 171 0.47 -16.26 0.29
C SER A 171 -0.95 -16.04 -0.22
N TYR A 172 -1.15 -15.15 -1.19
CA TYR A 172 -2.44 -14.84 -1.80
C TYR A 172 -2.28 -14.59 -3.30
N CYS A 173 -3.21 -15.07 -4.10
CA CYS A 173 -3.30 -14.72 -5.51
C CYS A 173 -4.76 -14.74 -5.98
N THR A 174 -5.10 -13.85 -6.89
CA THR A 174 -6.35 -13.86 -7.67
C THR A 174 -6.15 -14.58 -9.01
N GLU A 175 -4.96 -14.43 -9.58
CA GLU A 175 -4.44 -15.12 -10.76
C GLU A 175 -2.97 -15.49 -10.49
N PRO A 176 -2.39 -16.49 -11.16
CA PRO A 176 -1.00 -16.86 -10.94
C PRO A 176 -0.04 -15.66 -10.99
N GLY A 177 0.67 -15.41 -9.90
CA GLY A 177 1.64 -14.31 -9.78
C GLY A 177 1.03 -12.91 -9.66
N ARG A 178 -0.27 -12.78 -9.35
CA ARG A 178 -0.95 -11.50 -9.18
C ARG A 178 -1.86 -11.50 -7.96
N GLY A 179 -1.98 -10.34 -7.34
CA GLY A 179 -2.91 -10.07 -6.26
C GLY A 179 -2.25 -9.86 -4.91
N LEU A 180 -2.82 -8.95 -4.11
CA LEU A 180 -2.47 -8.74 -2.71
C LEU A 180 -3.71 -8.90 -1.83
N PRO A 181 -3.59 -9.54 -0.67
CA PRO A 181 -4.71 -9.73 0.24
C PRO A 181 -5.16 -8.40 0.84
N ILE A 182 -6.44 -8.06 0.66
CA ILE A 182 -7.04 -6.88 1.30
C ILE A 182 -7.26 -7.19 2.78
N GLY A 183 -6.69 -6.37 3.66
CA GLY A 183 -6.80 -6.51 5.11
C GLY A 183 -5.47 -6.65 5.85
N ASN A 184 -4.37 -6.91 5.14
CA ASN A 184 -3.04 -6.96 5.72
C ASN A 184 -2.38 -5.58 5.72
N LEU A 185 -1.66 -5.26 6.79
CA LEU A 185 -0.90 -4.02 6.90
C LEU A 185 0.16 -3.90 5.80
N THR A 186 0.94 -4.96 5.57
CA THR A 186 1.97 -5.01 4.53
C THR A 186 1.41 -4.79 3.13
N SER A 187 0.22 -5.32 2.82
CA SER A 187 -0.43 -5.13 1.53
C SER A 187 -0.73 -3.66 1.24
N GLN A 188 -1.08 -2.86 2.25
CA GLN A 188 -1.31 -1.43 2.08
C GLN A 188 -0.01 -0.69 1.74
N TYR A 189 1.11 -1.02 2.42
CA TYR A 189 2.42 -0.46 2.10
C TYR A 189 2.89 -0.86 0.70
N PHE A 190 2.75 -2.13 0.36
CA PHE A 190 3.15 -2.66 -0.94
C PHE A 190 2.33 -2.04 -2.08
N ALA A 191 1.01 -1.98 -1.92
CA ALA A 191 0.14 -1.33 -2.90
C ALA A 191 0.49 0.15 -3.06
N ASN A 192 0.66 0.88 -1.97
CA ASN A 192 1.01 2.29 -2.05
C ASN A 192 2.38 2.50 -2.74
N HIS A 193 3.37 1.63 -2.43
CA HIS A 193 4.69 1.67 -3.04
C HIS A 193 4.68 1.28 -4.52
N TYR A 194 3.82 0.33 -4.93
CA TYR A 194 3.74 -0.13 -6.31
C TYR A 194 3.44 1.01 -7.30
N LEU A 195 2.65 2.01 -6.88
CA LEU A 195 2.33 3.21 -7.67
C LEU A 195 3.32 4.38 -7.46
N SER A 196 4.26 4.28 -6.52
CA SER A 196 5.22 5.36 -6.28
C SER A 196 6.02 5.79 -7.54
N PRO A 197 6.47 4.89 -8.43
CA PRO A 197 7.12 5.30 -9.68
C PRO A 197 6.21 6.13 -10.61
N LEU A 198 4.90 5.88 -10.58
CA LEU A 198 3.94 6.69 -11.32
C LEU A 198 3.82 8.10 -10.72
N ASP A 199 3.79 8.22 -9.38
CA ASP A 199 3.75 9.54 -8.73
C ASP A 199 4.94 10.40 -9.12
N HIS A 200 6.14 9.83 -9.09
CA HIS A 200 7.36 10.50 -9.55
C HIS A 200 7.29 10.86 -11.05
N TYR A 201 6.79 9.96 -11.90
CA TYR A 201 6.60 10.26 -13.30
C TYR A 201 5.62 11.42 -13.53
N ILE A 202 4.49 11.47 -12.82
CA ILE A 202 3.52 12.56 -12.91
C ILE A 202 4.13 13.89 -12.45
N ARG A 203 4.84 13.88 -11.32
CA ARG A 203 5.41 15.11 -10.72
C ARG A 203 6.67 15.60 -11.42
N GLU A 204 7.63 14.72 -11.66
CA GLU A 204 8.96 15.04 -12.13
C GLU A 204 9.09 14.93 -13.66
N GLY A 205 8.38 13.96 -14.26
CA GLY A 205 8.44 13.72 -15.70
C GLY A 205 7.40 14.49 -16.51
N LEU A 206 6.16 14.62 -15.98
CA LEU A 206 5.07 15.34 -16.65
C LEU A 206 4.83 16.73 -16.06
N HIS A 207 5.49 17.10 -14.97
CA HIS A 207 5.43 18.40 -14.30
C HIS A 207 4.00 18.84 -13.94
N VAL A 208 3.14 17.88 -13.54
CA VAL A 208 1.77 18.18 -13.14
C VAL A 208 1.77 18.81 -11.75
N GLU A 209 1.30 20.05 -11.62
CA GLU A 209 1.22 20.75 -10.33
C GLU A 209 0.02 20.32 -9.50
N GLY A 210 -1.14 20.18 -10.12
CA GLY A 210 -2.37 19.74 -9.47
C GLY A 210 -2.47 18.21 -9.49
N TYR A 211 -2.05 17.55 -8.41
CA TYR A 211 -2.12 16.08 -8.28
C TYR A 211 -2.45 15.65 -6.86
N VAL A 212 -3.28 14.61 -6.74
CA VAL A 212 -3.60 13.92 -5.49
C VAL A 212 -3.84 12.44 -5.80
N ARG A 213 -3.25 11.56 -5.01
CA ARG A 213 -3.51 10.12 -5.06
C ARG A 213 -3.91 9.56 -3.68
N TYR A 214 -4.96 8.77 -3.66
CA TYR A 214 -5.35 7.98 -2.50
C TYR A 214 -5.49 6.50 -2.92
N MET A 215 -4.48 5.68 -2.67
CA MET A 215 -4.30 4.34 -3.27
C MET A 215 -4.37 4.40 -4.80
N ASP A 216 -5.38 3.77 -5.38
CA ASP A 216 -5.65 3.69 -6.82
C ASP A 216 -6.52 4.83 -7.36
N ASP A 217 -7.16 5.61 -6.49
CA ASP A 217 -7.97 6.78 -6.88
C ASP A 217 -7.06 8.00 -7.05
N MET A 218 -6.99 8.54 -8.27
CA MET A 218 -6.09 9.62 -8.66
C MET A 218 -6.85 10.78 -9.27
N MET A 219 -6.48 11.99 -8.87
CA MET A 219 -6.99 13.23 -9.45
C MET A 219 -5.84 14.10 -9.92
N LEU A 220 -5.96 14.60 -11.16
CA LEU A 220 -5.04 15.57 -11.76
C LEU A 220 -5.82 16.82 -12.14
N TRP A 221 -5.17 17.99 -12.06
CA TRP A 221 -5.76 19.27 -12.46
C TRP A 221 -4.82 20.06 -13.37
N GLY A 222 -5.40 20.91 -14.20
CA GLY A 222 -4.66 21.79 -15.11
C GLY A 222 -5.55 22.84 -15.75
N ASP A 223 -4.94 23.85 -16.39
CA ASP A 223 -5.65 24.97 -17.04
C ASP A 223 -5.88 24.76 -18.54
N ASP A 224 -5.18 23.80 -19.15
CA ASP A 224 -5.35 23.43 -20.54
C ASP A 224 -5.95 22.02 -20.64
N LYS A 225 -7.14 21.93 -21.24
CA LYS A 225 -7.89 20.68 -21.39
C LYS A 225 -7.14 19.65 -22.25
N MET A 226 -6.51 20.10 -23.33
CA MET A 226 -5.81 19.19 -24.25
C MET A 226 -4.47 18.71 -23.67
N ALA A 227 -3.75 19.57 -22.98
CA ALA A 227 -2.56 19.21 -22.24
C ALA A 227 -2.90 18.18 -21.12
N LEU A 228 -3.96 18.39 -20.36
CA LEU A 228 -4.40 17.47 -19.31
C LEU A 228 -4.87 16.12 -19.89
N LEU A 229 -5.58 16.13 -21.03
CA LEU A 229 -5.95 14.92 -21.75
C LEU A 229 -4.72 14.12 -22.22
N THR A 230 -3.73 14.82 -22.75
CA THR A 230 -2.45 14.22 -23.20
C THR A 230 -1.69 13.63 -22.01
N THR A 231 -1.65 14.35 -20.90
CA THR A 231 -1.10 13.86 -19.62
C THR A 231 -1.80 12.57 -19.18
N GLY A 232 -3.11 12.54 -19.19
CA GLY A 232 -3.88 11.35 -18.82
C GLY A 232 -3.59 10.14 -19.72
N ARG A 233 -3.39 10.35 -21.03
CA ARG A 233 -2.98 9.27 -21.96
C ARG A 233 -1.59 8.73 -21.60
N ARG A 234 -0.62 9.59 -21.30
CA ARG A 234 0.73 9.19 -20.87
C ARG A 234 0.71 8.43 -19.53
N VAL A 235 -0.15 8.85 -18.59
CA VAL A 235 -0.37 8.13 -17.33
C VAL A 235 -0.93 6.74 -17.60
N ARG A 236 -1.92 6.61 -18.49
CA ARG A 236 -2.45 5.30 -18.91
C ARG A 236 -1.37 4.41 -19.51
N GLU A 237 -0.61 4.92 -20.47
CA GLU A 237 0.50 4.19 -21.09
C GLU A 237 1.55 3.73 -20.08
N PHE A 238 1.88 4.56 -19.09
CA PHE A 238 2.78 4.20 -18.01
C PHE A 238 2.21 3.07 -17.16
N LEU A 239 0.95 3.15 -16.76
CA LEU A 239 0.26 2.11 -16.00
C LEU A 239 0.27 0.77 -16.74
N GLU A 240 -0.11 0.78 -18.03
CA GLU A 240 -0.19 -0.42 -18.86
C GLU A 240 1.19 -1.01 -19.15
N ASN A 241 2.14 -0.20 -19.64
CA ASN A 241 3.43 -0.69 -20.15
C ASN A 241 4.49 -0.90 -19.06
N LYS A 242 4.42 -0.17 -17.94
CA LYS A 242 5.43 -0.23 -16.87
C LYS A 242 4.94 -0.96 -15.64
N LEU A 243 3.66 -0.90 -15.32
CA LEU A 243 3.11 -1.49 -14.09
C LEU A 243 2.14 -2.66 -14.37
N GLY A 244 1.75 -2.90 -15.63
CA GLY A 244 0.81 -3.95 -16.00
C GLY A 244 -0.60 -3.75 -15.42
N LEU A 245 -1.01 -2.47 -15.23
CA LEU A 245 -2.28 -2.08 -14.64
C LEU A 245 -3.18 -1.42 -15.70
N THR A 246 -4.49 -1.63 -15.59
CA THR A 246 -5.49 -1.08 -16.50
C THR A 246 -6.39 -0.08 -15.78
N LEU A 247 -6.68 1.06 -16.41
CA LEU A 247 -7.63 2.02 -15.88
C LEU A 247 -9.08 1.54 -16.05
N LYS A 248 -9.88 1.75 -14.99
CA LYS A 248 -11.34 1.60 -15.01
C LYS A 248 -12.03 2.93 -15.29
N VAL A 249 -11.52 4.02 -14.72
CA VAL A 249 -12.05 5.37 -14.85
C VAL A 249 -11.04 6.26 -15.55
N PHE A 250 -11.54 7.06 -16.49
CA PHE A 250 -10.81 8.12 -17.19
C PHE A 250 -11.82 9.21 -17.53
N GLN A 251 -11.97 10.21 -16.66
CA GLN A 251 -12.98 11.28 -16.80
C GLN A 251 -12.32 12.64 -16.72
N LEU A 252 -12.53 13.47 -17.75
CA LEU A 252 -11.99 14.82 -17.87
C LEU A 252 -13.14 15.81 -18.03
N HIS A 253 -13.24 16.76 -17.10
CA HIS A 253 -14.27 17.80 -17.09
C HIS A 253 -13.69 19.14 -16.66
N ALA A 254 -14.47 20.20 -16.88
CA ALA A 254 -14.22 21.51 -16.29
C ALA A 254 -14.50 21.47 -14.77
N THR A 255 -13.86 22.37 -14.00
CA THR A 255 -13.98 22.38 -12.53
C THR A 255 -15.34 22.84 -12.03
N GLU A 256 -16.18 23.46 -12.88
CA GLU A 256 -17.60 23.77 -12.62
C GLU A 256 -18.44 22.48 -12.50
N VAL A 257 -17.98 21.38 -13.11
CA VAL A 257 -18.65 20.08 -12.99
C VAL A 257 -18.17 19.43 -11.69
N SER A 258 -19.12 19.09 -10.82
CA SER A 258 -18.83 18.42 -9.55
C SER A 258 -18.13 17.06 -9.79
N VAL A 259 -17.21 16.70 -8.92
CA VAL A 259 -16.53 15.42 -8.93
C VAL A 259 -16.67 14.74 -7.57
N THR A 260 -16.99 13.47 -7.57
CA THR A 260 -16.93 12.67 -6.34
C THR A 260 -15.52 12.08 -6.18
N PHE A 261 -14.86 12.42 -5.08
CA PHE A 261 -13.56 11.88 -4.72
C PHE A 261 -13.61 11.33 -3.28
N LEU A 262 -13.19 10.08 -3.08
CA LEU A 262 -13.19 9.36 -1.78
C LEU A 262 -14.58 9.29 -1.08
N GLY A 263 -15.66 9.39 -1.85
CA GLY A 263 -17.03 9.33 -1.32
C GLY A 263 -17.66 10.72 -0.98
N TYR A 264 -16.93 11.79 -1.27
CA TYR A 264 -17.35 13.18 -1.06
C TYR A 264 -17.50 13.92 -2.38
#